data_7e1430448bc355329764838f2159dc7e
#
_entry.id   7e1430448bc355329764838f2159dc7e
#
_cell.length_a   1.000
_cell.length_b   1.000
_cell.length_c   1.000
_cell.angle_alpha   90.00
_cell.angle_beta   90.00
_cell.angle_gamma   90.00
#
_symmetry.space_group_name_H-M   'P 1'
#
loop_
_entity.id
_entity.type
_entity.pdbx_description
1 polymer ?
#
loop_
_entity_poly.entity_id
_entity_poly.type
_entity_poly.pdbx_seq_one_letter_code
_entity_poly.pdbx_strand_id
1 'polypeptide(L)'
;MKTLAAPARFEAEIKRSRFIAHAARVDSLADTLDFYESVADPSATHNCWAWRLDHQYRFNDDGEPASTAGKPIHAAIEGKGLDNVMVVVTRYYGGIKLGVGGLVRAYGGGASKCLDQAVVVEVLPKVNCLIEADFKWTGQLYAA
;
A
#
# COMPACT_ATOMS: atom_id res chain seq x y z
N MET A 1 -14.69 7.08 3.05
CA MET A 1 -13.72 6.05 2.66
C MET A 1 -12.91 5.61 3.87
N LYS A 2 -12.51 4.37 3.89
CA LYS A 2 -11.63 3.86 4.94
C LYS A 2 -10.19 3.96 4.49
N THR A 3 -9.33 4.49 5.35
CA THR A 3 -7.91 4.60 5.08
C THR A 3 -7.11 4.43 6.38
N LEU A 4 -5.80 4.59 6.35
CA LEU A 4 -4.97 4.42 7.55
C LEU A 4 -4.77 5.74 8.26
N ALA A 5 -4.84 5.70 9.61
CA ALA A 5 -4.56 6.87 10.44
C ALA A 5 -3.05 7.08 10.64
N ALA A 6 -2.27 6.02 10.55
CA ALA A 6 -0.83 6.05 10.79
C ALA A 6 -0.13 4.95 10.00
N PRO A 7 1.17 5.04 9.76
CA PRO A 7 1.93 3.97 9.11
C PRO A 7 1.93 2.72 9.95
N ALA A 8 2.03 1.57 9.28
CA ALA A 8 2.09 0.27 9.92
C ALA A 8 3.23 -0.56 9.33
N ARG A 9 3.71 -1.53 10.09
CA ARG A 9 4.81 -2.40 9.69
C ARG A 9 4.55 -3.81 10.19
N PHE A 10 4.89 -4.79 9.36
CA PHE A 10 4.84 -6.21 9.73
C PHE A 10 6.02 -6.94 9.12
N GLU A 11 6.62 -7.84 9.87
CA GLU A 11 7.77 -8.62 9.40
C GLU A 11 7.53 -10.10 9.65
N ALA A 12 7.93 -10.95 8.68
CA ALA A 12 7.86 -12.39 8.81
C ALA A 12 9.03 -13.03 8.07
N GLU A 13 9.45 -14.19 8.55
CA GLU A 13 10.41 -15.04 7.85
C GLU A 13 9.67 -16.28 7.32
N ILE A 14 9.82 -16.55 6.03
CA ILE A 14 9.17 -17.70 5.36
C ILE A 14 10.24 -18.35 4.51
N LYS A 15 10.54 -19.64 4.79
CA LYS A 15 11.56 -20.40 4.07
C LYS A 15 12.87 -19.62 3.92
N ARG A 16 13.32 -19.02 5.03
CA ARG A 16 14.52 -18.21 5.14
C ARG A 16 14.49 -16.88 4.40
N SER A 17 13.46 -16.59 3.64
CA SER A 17 13.26 -15.25 3.10
C SER A 17 12.64 -14.37 4.17
N ARG A 18 13.14 -13.15 4.27
CA ARG A 18 12.62 -12.16 5.19
C ARG A 18 11.72 -11.22 4.41
N PHE A 19 10.49 -11.05 4.88
CA PHE A 19 9.51 -10.15 4.26
C PHE A 19 9.16 -9.05 5.24
N ILE A 20 9.30 -7.80 4.82
CA ILE A 20 8.93 -6.64 5.63
C ILE A 20 7.88 -5.85 4.87
N ALA A 21 6.68 -5.77 5.43
CA ALA A 21 5.58 -4.99 4.86
C ALA A 21 5.49 -3.64 5.56
N HIS A 22 5.38 -2.58 4.78
CA HIS A 22 5.10 -1.23 5.26
C HIS A 22 3.84 -0.72 4.58
N ALA A 23 2.95 -0.09 5.33
CA ALA A 23 1.73 0.48 4.80
C ALA A 23 1.54 1.89 5.33
N ALA A 24 0.98 2.78 4.51
CA ALA A 24 0.67 4.14 4.91
C ALA A 24 -0.43 4.73 4.02
N ARG A 25 -1.09 5.75 4.54
CA ARG A 25 -2.00 6.56 3.75
C ARG A 25 -1.23 7.39 2.72
N VAL A 26 -1.75 7.45 1.52
CA VAL A 26 -1.24 8.29 0.43
C VAL A 26 -2.42 9.05 -0.17
N ASP A 27 -2.25 10.33 -0.46
CA ASP A 27 -3.33 11.17 -0.98
C ASP A 27 -3.05 11.67 -2.39
N SER A 28 -1.88 11.37 -2.94
CA SER A 28 -1.47 11.80 -4.28
C SER A 28 -0.43 10.82 -4.85
N LEU A 29 -0.17 10.94 -6.15
CA LEU A 29 0.91 10.17 -6.78
C LEU A 29 2.28 10.56 -6.20
N ALA A 30 2.47 11.83 -5.86
CA ALA A 30 3.70 12.28 -5.22
C ALA A 30 3.89 11.58 -3.87
N ASP A 31 2.83 11.41 -3.10
CA ASP A 31 2.89 10.69 -1.82
C ASP A 31 3.32 9.24 -2.01
N THR A 32 2.86 8.57 -3.08
CA THR A 32 3.26 7.18 -3.35
C THR A 32 4.75 7.07 -3.60
N LEU A 33 5.33 7.99 -4.35
CA LEU A 33 6.76 8.00 -4.62
C LEU A 33 7.56 8.28 -3.34
N ASP A 34 7.14 9.25 -2.56
CA ASP A 34 7.81 9.62 -1.31
C ASP A 34 7.77 8.44 -0.32
N PHE A 35 6.62 7.80 -0.18
CA PHE A 35 6.48 6.67 0.72
C PHE A 35 7.36 5.50 0.27
N TYR A 36 7.34 5.18 -1.03
CA TYR A 36 8.17 4.11 -1.57
C TYR A 36 9.65 4.37 -1.24
N GLU A 37 10.14 5.57 -1.52
CA GLU A 37 11.53 5.91 -1.27
C GLU A 37 11.88 5.84 0.22
N SER A 38 10.93 6.13 1.10
CA SER A 38 11.18 6.12 2.53
C SER A 38 11.32 4.71 3.12
N VAL A 39 10.71 3.69 2.51
CA VAL A 39 10.67 2.34 3.06
C VAL A 39 11.39 1.28 2.22
N ALA A 40 11.55 1.51 0.91
CA ALA A 40 12.21 0.55 0.03
C ALA A 40 13.69 0.47 0.37
N ASP A 41 14.24 -0.74 0.28
CA ASP A 41 15.66 -1.00 0.48
C ASP A 41 16.30 -1.38 -0.86
N PRO A 42 17.11 -0.51 -1.46
CA PRO A 42 17.76 -0.82 -2.75
C PRO A 42 18.65 -2.06 -2.69
N SER A 43 19.14 -2.44 -1.51
CA SER A 43 19.98 -3.63 -1.35
C SER A 43 19.17 -4.92 -1.19
N ALA A 44 17.85 -4.82 -1.05
CA ALA A 44 16.98 -6.00 -0.94
C ALA A 44 16.84 -6.69 -2.30
N THR A 45 16.39 -7.94 -2.27
CA THR A 45 16.17 -8.70 -3.50
C THR A 45 15.02 -8.12 -4.30
N HIS A 46 13.91 -7.80 -3.65
CA HIS A 46 12.74 -7.22 -4.30
C HIS A 46 12.05 -6.23 -3.36
N ASN A 47 11.49 -5.16 -3.94
CA ASN A 47 10.64 -4.19 -3.26
C ASN A 47 9.33 -4.12 -4.05
N CYS A 48 8.41 -5.02 -3.76
CA CYS A 48 7.14 -5.11 -4.46
C CYS A 48 6.13 -4.20 -3.79
N TRP A 49 5.20 -3.68 -4.57
CA TRP A 49 4.26 -2.70 -3.99
C TRP A 49 2.93 -2.68 -4.73
N ALA A 50 1.94 -2.12 -4.05
CA ALA A 50 0.65 -1.77 -4.63
C ALA A 50 0.11 -0.54 -3.93
N TRP A 51 -0.65 0.26 -4.65
CA TRP A 51 -1.41 1.34 -4.04
C TRP A 51 -2.80 1.41 -4.67
N ARG A 52 -3.72 1.94 -3.88
CA ARG A 52 -5.06 2.29 -4.34
C ARG A 52 -5.31 3.73 -3.94
N LEU A 53 -5.74 4.55 -4.89
CA LEU A 53 -5.91 6.00 -4.74
C LEU A 53 -7.12 6.42 -5.56
N ASP A 54 -8.16 6.93 -4.89
CA ASP A 54 -9.41 7.34 -5.52
C ASP A 54 -9.98 6.21 -6.40
N HIS A 55 -10.01 4.98 -5.87
CA HIS A 55 -10.48 3.75 -6.54
C HIS A 55 -9.63 3.30 -7.72
N GLN A 56 -8.60 4.02 -8.09
CA GLN A 56 -7.62 3.58 -9.07
C GLN A 56 -6.48 2.87 -8.37
N TYR A 57 -5.77 2.00 -9.10
CA TYR A 57 -4.70 1.23 -8.48
C TYR A 57 -3.57 0.95 -9.45
N ARG A 58 -2.40 0.69 -8.89
CA ARG A 58 -1.23 0.18 -9.59
C ARG A 58 -0.52 -0.80 -8.69
N PHE A 59 0.23 -1.71 -9.28
CA PHE A 59 1.08 -2.62 -8.53
C PHE A 59 2.31 -3.01 -9.36
N ASN A 60 3.32 -3.55 -8.66
CA ASN A 60 4.58 -3.90 -9.30
C ASN A 60 5.20 -5.10 -8.60
N ASP A 61 5.62 -6.10 -9.39
CA ASP A 61 6.24 -7.31 -8.88
C ASP A 61 7.74 -7.17 -8.62
N ASP A 62 8.36 -6.09 -9.08
CA ASP A 62 9.79 -5.78 -8.89
C ASP A 62 10.71 -6.99 -9.10
N GLY A 63 10.55 -7.67 -10.23
CA GLY A 63 11.38 -8.83 -10.59
C GLY A 63 10.91 -10.17 -10.06
N GLU A 64 9.89 -10.24 -9.22
CA GLU A 64 9.25 -11.50 -8.89
C GLU A 64 8.46 -12.01 -10.10
N PRO A 65 8.14 -13.32 -10.19
CA PRO A 65 7.33 -13.82 -11.30
C PRO A 65 6.01 -13.05 -11.41
N ALA A 66 5.51 -12.92 -12.63
CA ALA A 66 4.33 -12.11 -12.92
C ALA A 66 3.14 -12.47 -12.02
N SER A 67 2.51 -11.46 -11.44
CA SER A 67 1.32 -11.56 -10.59
C SER A 67 1.50 -12.33 -9.29
N THR A 68 2.72 -12.53 -8.83
CA THR A 68 2.98 -13.26 -7.58
C THR A 68 3.19 -12.36 -6.37
N ALA A 69 3.38 -11.06 -6.59
CA ALA A 69 3.70 -10.12 -5.51
C ALA A 69 2.77 -8.90 -5.51
N GLY A 70 2.87 -8.06 -6.53
CA GLY A 70 2.11 -6.80 -6.56
C GLY A 70 0.61 -7.00 -6.55
N LYS A 71 0.10 -7.95 -7.34
CA LYS A 71 -1.33 -8.23 -7.40
C LYS A 71 -1.88 -8.77 -6.07
N PRO A 72 -1.23 -9.73 -5.39
CA PRO A 72 -1.66 -10.15 -4.06
C PRO A 72 -1.63 -9.02 -3.02
N ILE A 73 -0.66 -8.11 -3.10
CA ILE A 73 -0.62 -6.94 -2.21
C ILE A 73 -1.85 -6.07 -2.45
N HIS A 74 -2.16 -5.79 -3.71
CA HIS A 74 -3.36 -5.00 -4.06
C HIS A 74 -4.63 -5.69 -3.57
N ALA A 75 -4.74 -7.01 -3.75
CA ALA A 75 -5.89 -7.77 -3.30
C ALA A 75 -6.11 -7.63 -1.80
N ALA A 76 -5.03 -7.53 -1.01
CA ALA A 76 -5.14 -7.32 0.43
C ALA A 76 -5.72 -5.94 0.75
N ILE A 77 -5.29 -4.90 0.03
CA ILE A 77 -5.84 -3.55 0.22
C ILE A 77 -7.33 -3.54 -0.12
N GLU A 78 -7.69 -4.08 -1.28
CA GLU A 78 -9.06 -4.11 -1.77
C GLU A 78 -9.96 -4.96 -0.87
N GLY A 79 -9.46 -6.12 -0.45
CA GLY A 79 -10.24 -7.04 0.39
C GLY A 79 -10.59 -6.46 1.76
N LYS A 80 -9.85 -5.48 2.24
CA LYS A 80 -10.14 -4.78 3.50
C LYS A 80 -10.97 -3.51 3.30
N GLY A 81 -11.36 -3.22 2.06
CA GLY A 81 -12.17 -2.05 1.75
C GLY A 81 -11.43 -0.73 1.95
N LEU A 82 -10.11 -0.74 1.86
CA LEU A 82 -9.30 0.46 2.06
C LEU A 82 -9.06 1.20 0.75
N ASP A 83 -8.92 2.51 0.84
CA ASP A 83 -8.55 3.37 -0.27
C ASP A 83 -7.52 4.40 0.21
N ASN A 84 -6.82 5.04 -0.72
CA ASN A 84 -5.74 5.97 -0.40
C ASN A 84 -4.70 5.34 0.52
N VAL A 85 -4.26 4.13 0.13
CA VAL A 85 -3.28 3.36 0.87
C VAL A 85 -2.23 2.80 -0.08
N MET A 86 -0.99 2.81 0.35
CA MET A 86 0.10 2.11 -0.33
C MET A 86 0.73 1.09 0.61
N VAL A 87 1.04 -0.08 0.07
CA VAL A 87 1.78 -1.13 0.79
C VAL A 87 3.01 -1.49 -0.03
N VAL A 88 4.15 -1.52 0.64
CA VAL A 88 5.43 -1.97 0.06
C VAL A 88 5.88 -3.19 0.85
N VAL A 89 6.16 -4.30 0.16
CA VAL A 89 6.69 -5.50 0.79
C VAL A 89 8.09 -5.74 0.25
N THR A 90 9.06 -5.66 1.12
CA THR A 90 10.48 -5.84 0.81
C THR A 90 10.88 -7.26 1.16
N ARG A 91 11.54 -7.95 0.23
CA ARG A 91 11.98 -9.33 0.43
C ARG A 91 13.49 -9.43 0.34
N TYR A 92 14.07 -10.12 1.33
CA TYR A 92 15.46 -10.56 1.31
C TYR A 92 15.46 -12.06 1.09
N TYR A 93 15.90 -12.49 -0.08
CA TYR A 93 15.91 -13.91 -0.45
C TYR A 93 16.85 -14.71 0.45
N GLY A 94 16.36 -15.83 0.95
CA GLY A 94 17.13 -16.67 1.89
C GLY A 94 17.67 -17.97 1.29
N GLY A 95 17.64 -18.11 -0.04
CA GLY A 95 18.20 -19.28 -0.72
C GLY A 95 17.23 -20.43 -0.96
N ILE A 96 16.00 -20.34 -0.47
CA ILE A 96 14.98 -21.38 -0.67
C ILE A 96 13.83 -20.78 -1.46
N LYS A 97 13.51 -21.41 -2.60
CA LYS A 97 12.40 -20.93 -3.45
C LYS A 97 11.06 -21.25 -2.79
N LEU A 98 10.15 -20.28 -2.83
CA LEU A 98 8.80 -20.44 -2.30
C LEU A 98 7.84 -21.05 -3.32
N GLY A 99 8.12 -20.90 -4.62
CA GLY A 99 7.19 -21.24 -5.67
C GLY A 99 6.11 -20.20 -5.84
N VAL A 100 5.35 -20.25 -6.94
CA VAL A 100 4.32 -19.26 -7.27
C VAL A 100 3.28 -19.14 -6.16
N GLY A 101 2.72 -20.26 -5.71
CA GLY A 101 1.70 -20.24 -4.65
C GLY A 101 2.25 -19.72 -3.32
N GLY A 102 3.50 -20.07 -3.00
CA GLY A 102 4.15 -19.59 -1.79
C GLY A 102 4.40 -18.08 -1.84
N LEU A 103 4.80 -17.55 -2.99
CA LEU A 103 4.99 -16.11 -3.18
C LEU A 103 3.69 -15.34 -3.03
N VAL A 104 2.61 -15.82 -3.68
CA VAL A 104 1.30 -15.17 -3.57
C VAL A 104 0.86 -15.09 -2.11
N ARG A 105 1.02 -16.18 -1.36
CA ARG A 105 0.64 -16.21 0.05
C ARG A 105 1.54 -15.31 0.90
N ALA A 106 2.84 -15.30 0.63
CA ALA A 106 3.78 -14.51 1.42
C ALA A 106 3.53 -13.00 1.24
N TYR A 107 3.39 -12.56 0.00
CA TYR A 107 3.16 -11.13 -0.28
C TYR A 107 1.76 -10.68 0.14
N GLY A 108 0.74 -11.44 -0.24
CA GLY A 108 -0.64 -11.12 0.12
C GLY A 108 -0.88 -11.25 1.62
N GLY A 109 -0.37 -12.32 2.23
CA GLY A 109 -0.50 -12.54 3.66
C GLY A 109 0.25 -11.50 4.50
N GLY A 110 1.46 -11.12 4.07
CA GLY A 110 2.24 -10.08 4.75
C GLY A 110 1.56 -8.73 4.68
N ALA A 111 1.06 -8.37 3.50
CA ALA A 111 0.30 -7.13 3.33
C ALA A 111 -0.96 -7.14 4.19
N SER A 112 -1.72 -8.23 4.17
CA SER A 112 -2.94 -8.37 4.94
C SER A 112 -2.70 -8.23 6.44
N LYS A 113 -1.68 -8.91 6.97
CA LYS A 113 -1.34 -8.83 8.41
C LYS A 113 -0.85 -7.44 8.79
N CYS A 114 -0.10 -6.77 7.92
CA CYS A 114 0.32 -5.39 8.14
C CYS A 114 -0.89 -4.48 8.27
N LEU A 115 -1.85 -4.62 7.37
CA LEU A 115 -3.07 -3.81 7.38
C LEU A 115 -3.97 -4.16 8.58
N ASP A 116 -3.98 -5.41 9.03
CA ASP A 116 -4.73 -5.82 10.22
C ASP A 116 -4.22 -5.12 11.49
N GLN A 117 -2.93 -4.82 11.56
CA GLN A 117 -2.33 -4.11 12.70
C GLN A 117 -2.55 -2.61 12.61
N ALA A 118 -2.90 -2.09 11.45
CA ALA A 118 -3.00 -0.66 11.23
C ALA A 118 -4.27 -0.10 11.87
N VAL A 119 -4.19 1.16 12.28
CA VAL A 119 -5.37 1.89 12.75
C VAL A 119 -6.10 2.42 11.53
N VAL A 120 -7.33 1.96 11.33
CA VAL A 120 -8.18 2.36 10.20
C VAL A 120 -9.11 3.47 10.66
N VAL A 121 -9.26 4.48 9.82
CA VAL A 121 -10.18 5.60 10.07
C VAL A 121 -11.13 5.75 8.89
N GLU A 122 -12.33 6.24 9.19
CA GLU A 122 -13.30 6.63 8.18
C GLU A 122 -13.10 8.11 7.88
N VAL A 123 -12.85 8.43 6.60
CA VAL A 123 -12.65 9.82 6.17
C VAL A 123 -13.81 10.20 5.26
N LEU A 124 -14.40 11.36 5.50
CA LEU A 124 -15.45 11.87 4.66
C LEU A 124 -14.88 12.18 3.27
N PRO A 125 -15.67 11.94 2.20
CA PRO A 125 -15.21 12.29 0.86
C PRO A 125 -14.92 13.77 0.78
N LYS A 126 -13.87 14.13 0.03
CA LYS A 126 -13.62 15.54 -0.26
C LYS A 126 -14.78 16.06 -1.09
N VAL A 127 -15.42 17.10 -0.60
CA VAL A 127 -16.44 17.83 -1.33
C VAL A 127 -15.74 19.01 -1.98
N ASN A 128 -15.87 19.13 -3.28
CA ASN A 128 -15.48 20.35 -3.96
C ASN A 128 -16.52 21.39 -3.64
N CYS A 129 -16.16 22.24 -2.77
CA CYS A 129 -17.08 23.32 -2.39
C CYS A 129 -17.09 24.39 -3.42
N LEU A 130 -17.89 24.39 -3.92
CA LEU A 130 -17.97 25.27 -4.72
C LEU A 130 -18.96 26.03 -4.32
N ILE A 131 -18.68 25.68 -3.71
CA ILE A 131 -19.17 26.02 -3.17
C ILE A 131 -19.01 26.53 -2.59
N GLU A 132 -18.79 26.50 -2.99
CA GLU A 132 -18.78 26.72 -2.25
C GLU A 132 -18.48 27.17 -1.79
N ALA A 133 -18.60 27.59 -2.32
CA ALA A 133 -18.56 27.96 -1.66
C ALA A 133 -18.17 28.36 -1.36
N ASP A 134 -18.35 28.75 -1.90
CA ASP A 134 -18.27 29.01 -1.44
C ASP A 134 -17.67 29.21 -1.33
N PHE A 135 -17.49 29.52 -1.90
CA PHE A 135 -17.21 29.71 -1.70
C PHE A 135 -16.58 29.99 -1.59
N LYS A 136 -16.76 30.31 -1.64
CA LYS A 136 -16.56 30.58 -1.52
C LYS A 136 -16.01 30.60 -1.06
N TRP A 137 -15.91 30.43 -1.60
CA TRP A 137 -15.63 30.34 -1.24
C TRP A 137 -14.90 30.22 -1.18
N THR A 138 -15.06 30.05 -1.56
CA THR A 138 -14.73 29.85 -1.41
C THR A 138 -13.93 29.76 -1.18
N GLY A 139 -13.84 29.54 -1.49
CA GLY A 139 -13.52 29.29 -1.29
C GLY A 139 -12.85 29.17 -1.05
N GLN A 140 -12.91 29.24 -1.16
CA GLN A 140 -12.73 28.90 -0.91
C GLN A 140 -12.41 28.34 -0.57
N LEU A 141 -12.41 28.03 -0.80
CA LEU A 141 -12.45 27.39 -0.68
C LEU A 141 -11.84 26.86 -0.72
N TYR A 142 -11.50 26.39 -0.95
CA TYR A 142 -11.29 25.79 -1.15
C TYR A 142 -10.57 25.44 -1.14
N ALA A 143 -10.38 25.02 -1.33
CA ALA A 143 -9.97 24.53 -1.40
C ALA A 143 -9.60 24.03 -1.34
N ALA A 144 -9.51 23.63 -1.59
CA ALA A 144 -9.30 23.29 -1.56
C ALA A 144 -9.09 23.34 -1.60
#